data_5ce42d949b517ee7ed6b58398886614f
#
_entry.id   5ce42d949b517ee7ed6b58398886614f
#
_cell.length_a   1.000
_cell.length_b   1.000
_cell.length_c   1.000
_cell.angle_alpha   90.00
_cell.angle_beta   90.00
_cell.angle_gamma   90.00
#
_symmetry.space_group_name_H-M   'P 1'
#
loop_
_entity.id
_entity.type
_entity.pdbx_description
1 polymer ?
#
loop_
_entity_poly.entity_id
_entity_poly.type
_entity_poly.pdbx_seq_one_letter_code
_entity_poly.pdbx_strand_id
1 'polypeptide(L)'
;MKNSILKSIVLVASLFFFSNFVSAQKTTQKVVIKTFLHCDHCKECETCGQKFDKEMLKIKGVKMYELDDKTMTFKIYYNSKKTNLQTIKEAISKMGYDADEVKADPEAYESLDGCCKAK
;
A
#
# COMPACT_ATOMS: atom_id res chain seq x y z
N MET A 1 8.59 1.95 -61.53
CA MET A 1 9.09 2.90 -60.53
C MET A 1 8.01 3.42 -59.56
N LYS A 2 6.83 3.77 -60.02
CA LYS A 2 5.75 4.29 -59.14
C LYS A 2 5.30 3.28 -58.06
N ASN A 3 5.33 1.99 -58.34
CA ASN A 3 4.87 0.95 -57.41
C ASN A 3 5.91 0.60 -56.29
N SER A 4 7.16 0.89 -56.51
CA SER A 4 8.22 0.66 -55.47
C SER A 4 8.18 1.71 -54.36
N ILE A 5 7.91 2.97 -54.75
CA ILE A 5 7.83 4.07 -53.77
C ILE A 5 6.59 3.90 -52.89
N LEU A 6 5.45 3.48 -53.46
CA LEU A 6 4.23 3.23 -52.72
C LEU A 6 4.39 2.06 -51.72
N LYS A 7 5.07 1.00 -52.09
CA LYS A 7 5.40 -0.14 -51.21
C LYS A 7 6.29 0.27 -50.05
N SER A 8 7.29 1.12 -50.30
CA SER A 8 8.19 1.63 -49.25
C SER A 8 7.48 2.53 -48.26
N ILE A 9 6.55 3.36 -48.71
CA ILE A 9 5.76 4.24 -47.82
C ILE A 9 4.83 3.43 -46.93
N VAL A 10 4.21 2.38 -47.44
CA VAL A 10 3.34 1.49 -46.65
C VAL A 10 4.14 0.73 -45.60
N LEU A 11 5.35 0.29 -45.94
CA LEU A 11 6.22 -0.44 -44.99
C LEU A 11 6.71 0.46 -43.84
N VAL A 12 7.04 1.71 -44.11
CA VAL A 12 7.47 2.68 -43.10
C VAL A 12 6.30 3.11 -42.22
N ALA A 13 5.10 3.28 -42.76
CA ALA A 13 3.91 3.60 -41.99
C ALA A 13 3.50 2.49 -41.00
N SER A 14 3.72 1.21 -41.36
CA SER A 14 3.41 0.09 -40.46
C SER A 14 4.36 -0.03 -39.26
N LEU A 15 5.58 0.49 -39.35
CA LEU A 15 6.56 0.50 -38.26
C LEU A 15 6.24 1.55 -37.18
N PHE A 16 5.49 2.62 -37.52
CA PHE A 16 5.10 3.65 -36.57
C PHE A 16 3.88 3.29 -35.69
N PHE A 17 3.10 2.27 -36.07
CA PHE A 17 1.93 1.85 -35.30
C PHE A 17 2.23 0.92 -34.11
N PHE A 18 3.45 0.40 -33.98
CA PHE A 18 3.80 -0.55 -32.92
C PHE A 18 4.38 0.10 -31.64
N SER A 19 4.52 1.41 -31.57
CA SER A 19 5.24 2.07 -30.47
C SER A 19 4.35 2.59 -29.34
N ASN A 20 3.04 2.32 -29.32
CA ASN A 20 2.15 2.85 -28.30
C ASN A 20 1.51 1.78 -27.41
N PHE A 21 2.17 0.65 -27.16
CA PHE A 21 1.86 -0.15 -25.99
C PHE A 21 2.49 0.52 -24.77
N VAL A 22 1.99 1.66 -24.38
CA VAL A 22 2.17 2.18 -23.03
C VAL A 22 1.42 1.21 -22.13
N SER A 23 2.16 0.27 -21.56
CA SER A 23 1.67 -0.55 -20.47
C SER A 23 1.19 0.41 -19.38
N ALA A 24 -0.11 0.55 -19.24
CA ALA A 24 -0.72 1.28 -18.14
C ALA A 24 -0.38 0.51 -16.85
N GLN A 25 0.75 0.84 -16.24
CA GLN A 25 1.12 0.28 -14.95
C GLN A 25 -0.01 0.58 -13.98
N LYS A 26 -0.57 -0.48 -13.40
CA LYS A 26 -1.61 -0.34 -12.38
C LYS A 26 -1.03 0.53 -11.26
N THR A 27 -1.51 1.74 -11.13
CA THR A 27 -1.07 2.69 -10.10
C THR A 27 -1.48 2.24 -8.69
N THR A 28 -2.46 1.36 -8.59
CA THR A 28 -2.89 0.77 -7.33
C THR A 28 -2.14 -0.53 -7.09
N GLN A 29 -1.37 -0.55 -6.02
CA GLN A 29 -0.64 -1.73 -5.55
C GLN A 29 -1.27 -2.27 -4.27
N LYS A 30 -1.08 -3.57 -4.04
CA LYS A 30 -1.47 -4.27 -2.83
C LYS A 30 -0.22 -4.76 -2.13
N VAL A 31 -0.16 -4.55 -0.83
CA VAL A 31 0.89 -5.07 0.04
C VAL A 31 0.28 -5.75 1.26
N VAL A 32 0.97 -6.74 1.80
CA VAL A 32 0.66 -7.39 3.08
C VAL A 32 1.82 -7.10 4.02
N ILE A 33 1.52 -6.44 5.13
CA ILE A 33 2.49 -6.04 6.16
C ILE A 33 2.20 -6.83 7.42
N LYS A 34 3.21 -7.50 7.97
CA LYS A 34 3.09 -8.17 9.26
C LYS A 34 3.11 -7.14 10.39
N THR A 35 2.25 -7.35 11.36
CA THR A 35 2.21 -6.54 12.59
C THR A 35 2.21 -7.47 13.80
N PHE A 36 2.19 -6.90 14.99
CA PHE A 36 2.03 -7.66 16.23
C PHE A 36 0.97 -6.99 17.09
N LEU A 37 -0.12 -7.70 17.34
CA LEU A 37 -1.24 -7.24 18.13
C LEU A 37 -1.32 -8.09 19.42
N HIS A 38 -1.39 -7.42 20.54
CA HIS A 38 -1.52 -8.08 21.85
C HIS A 38 -2.98 -8.23 22.30
N CYS A 39 -3.92 -7.64 21.57
CA CYS A 39 -5.34 -7.67 21.85
C CYS A 39 -6.06 -8.61 20.89
N ASP A 40 -6.81 -9.56 21.41
CA ASP A 40 -7.59 -10.52 20.62
C ASP A 40 -8.77 -9.88 19.88
N HIS A 41 -9.12 -8.63 20.22
CA HIS A 41 -10.28 -7.91 19.70
C HIS A 41 -9.93 -6.53 19.12
N CYS A 42 -8.66 -6.31 18.71
CA CYS A 42 -8.21 -5.00 18.22
C CYS A 42 -9.04 -4.48 17.03
N LYS A 43 -9.57 -5.36 16.21
CA LYS A 43 -10.42 -5.01 15.07
C LYS A 43 -11.79 -4.49 15.49
N GLU A 44 -12.34 -5.03 16.55
CA GLU A 44 -13.70 -4.72 17.08
C GLU A 44 -13.67 -3.69 18.20
N CYS A 45 -12.48 -3.42 18.75
CA CYS A 45 -12.30 -2.44 19.81
C CYS A 45 -12.59 -1.02 19.31
N GLU A 46 -13.49 -0.29 19.97
CA GLU A 46 -13.80 1.09 19.61
C GLU A 46 -12.55 1.99 19.59
N THR A 47 -11.63 1.77 20.50
CA THR A 47 -10.41 2.58 20.58
C THR A 47 -9.40 2.19 19.48
N CYS A 48 -9.02 0.92 19.41
CA CYS A 48 -8.00 0.45 18.45
C CYS A 48 -8.53 0.42 17.02
N GLY A 49 -9.73 -0.10 16.79
CA GLY A 49 -10.34 -0.16 15.47
C GLY A 49 -10.57 1.21 14.87
N GLN A 50 -11.11 2.15 15.64
CA GLN A 50 -11.31 3.53 15.18
C GLN A 50 -9.98 4.26 14.96
N LYS A 51 -8.95 3.97 15.76
CA LYS A 51 -7.62 4.54 15.55
C LYS A 51 -7.03 4.05 14.23
N PHE A 52 -7.11 2.76 13.95
CA PHE A 52 -6.66 2.21 12.68
C PHE A 52 -7.40 2.86 11.50
N ASP A 53 -8.73 2.96 11.57
CA ASP A 53 -9.52 3.59 10.50
C ASP A 53 -9.10 5.03 10.24
N LYS A 54 -8.98 5.81 11.29
CA LYS A 54 -8.62 7.23 11.18
C LYS A 54 -7.20 7.42 10.65
N GLU A 55 -6.24 6.70 11.22
CA GLU A 55 -4.83 6.93 10.90
C GLU A 55 -4.41 6.28 9.57
N MET A 56 -4.89 5.08 9.27
CA MET A 56 -4.56 4.40 8.01
C MET A 56 -5.08 5.16 6.79
N LEU A 57 -6.30 5.67 6.86
CA LEU A 57 -6.89 6.42 5.74
C LEU A 57 -6.35 7.85 5.60
N LYS A 58 -5.69 8.39 6.63
CA LYS A 58 -4.96 9.66 6.53
C LYS A 58 -3.64 9.53 5.78
N ILE A 59 -3.08 8.33 5.67
CA ILE A 59 -1.82 8.12 4.94
C ILE A 59 -2.06 8.46 3.47
N LYS A 60 -1.37 9.50 2.99
CA LYS A 60 -1.52 9.94 1.61
C LYS A 60 -1.28 8.79 0.63
N GLY A 61 -2.25 8.52 -0.22
CA GLY A 61 -2.15 7.47 -1.23
C GLY A 61 -2.71 6.12 -0.80
N VAL A 62 -2.96 5.86 0.47
CA VAL A 62 -3.70 4.68 0.92
C VAL A 62 -5.16 4.85 0.51
N LYS A 63 -5.71 3.81 -0.11
CA LYS A 63 -7.10 3.78 -0.60
C LYS A 63 -8.01 2.94 0.29
N MET A 64 -7.47 1.83 0.75
CA MET A 64 -8.19 0.86 1.57
C MET A 64 -7.19 0.02 2.34
N TYR A 65 -7.58 -0.43 3.51
CA TYR A 65 -6.85 -1.42 4.27
C TYR A 65 -7.81 -2.46 4.89
N GLU A 66 -7.26 -3.60 5.23
CA GLU A 66 -7.94 -4.67 5.94
C GLU A 66 -6.98 -5.20 7.00
N LEU A 67 -7.43 -5.25 8.25
CA LEU A 67 -6.70 -5.88 9.34
C LEU A 67 -7.19 -7.31 9.52
N ASP A 68 -6.29 -8.26 9.39
CA ASP A 68 -6.51 -9.66 9.74
C ASP A 68 -5.83 -9.94 11.08
N ASP A 69 -6.63 -10.03 12.14
CA ASP A 69 -6.19 -10.27 13.51
C ASP A 69 -5.71 -11.70 13.75
N LYS A 70 -6.18 -12.66 12.95
CA LYS A 70 -5.76 -14.08 13.03
C LYS A 70 -4.36 -14.30 12.47
N THR A 71 -4.05 -13.64 11.37
CA THR A 71 -2.74 -13.72 10.72
C THR A 71 -1.79 -12.60 11.14
N MET A 72 -2.25 -11.66 11.94
CA MET A 72 -1.49 -10.48 12.37
C MET A 72 -0.93 -9.71 11.18
N THR A 73 -1.79 -9.39 10.21
CA THR A 73 -1.39 -8.70 8.98
C THR A 73 -2.32 -7.56 8.61
N PHE A 74 -1.73 -6.50 8.04
CA PHE A 74 -2.46 -5.49 7.28
C PHE A 74 -2.37 -5.79 5.79
N LYS A 75 -3.50 -5.90 5.12
CA LYS A 75 -3.59 -5.81 3.65
C LYS A 75 -3.88 -4.37 3.29
N ILE A 76 -3.02 -3.75 2.51
CA ILE A 76 -3.13 -2.33 2.18
C ILE A 76 -3.12 -2.14 0.68
N TYR A 77 -4.08 -1.39 0.18
CA TYR A 77 -4.18 -0.98 -1.22
C TYR A 77 -3.83 0.51 -1.30
N TYR A 78 -2.82 0.83 -2.08
CA TYR A 78 -2.30 2.20 -2.17
C TYR A 78 -1.92 2.59 -3.59
N ASN A 79 -1.87 3.89 -3.83
CA ASN A 79 -1.42 4.47 -5.09
C ASN A 79 0.10 4.67 -5.04
N SER A 80 0.85 3.89 -5.83
CA SER A 80 2.31 3.93 -5.88
C SER A 80 2.90 5.25 -6.42
N LYS A 81 2.08 6.08 -7.06
CA LYS A 81 2.48 7.43 -7.47
C LYS A 81 2.38 8.46 -6.34
N LYS A 82 1.66 8.15 -5.26
CA LYS A 82 1.40 9.07 -4.14
C LYS A 82 2.14 8.69 -2.87
N THR A 83 2.47 7.42 -2.69
CA THR A 83 3.16 6.90 -1.52
C THR A 83 3.97 5.65 -1.88
N ASN A 84 4.77 5.19 -0.96
CA ASN A 84 5.56 3.96 -1.09
C ASN A 84 5.43 3.10 0.17
N LEU A 85 5.91 1.86 0.08
CA LEU A 85 5.84 0.89 1.15
C LEU A 85 6.52 1.37 2.44
N GLN A 86 7.68 2.01 2.34
CA GLN A 86 8.43 2.49 3.50
C GLN A 86 7.64 3.56 4.27
N THR A 87 7.06 4.52 3.57
CA THR A 87 6.20 5.56 4.18
C THR A 87 5.00 4.96 4.91
N ILE A 88 4.39 3.91 4.35
CA ILE A 88 3.27 3.22 4.98
C ILE A 88 3.73 2.51 6.26
N LYS A 89 4.86 1.79 6.23
CA LYS A 89 5.43 1.12 7.41
C LYS A 89 5.78 2.10 8.52
N GLU A 90 6.38 3.22 8.19
CA GLU A 90 6.70 4.28 9.15
C GLU A 90 5.45 4.89 9.79
N ALA A 91 4.38 5.07 9.00
CA ALA A 91 3.11 5.55 9.54
C ALA A 91 2.48 4.55 10.52
N ILE A 92 2.54 3.25 10.23
CA ILE A 92 2.09 2.19 11.14
C ILE A 92 2.93 2.19 12.42
N SER A 93 4.24 2.32 12.30
CA SER A 93 5.16 2.45 13.44
C SER A 93 4.77 3.61 14.37
N LYS A 94 4.47 4.77 13.80
CA LYS A 94 4.01 5.96 14.55
C LYS A 94 2.63 5.81 15.21
N MET A 95 1.86 4.82 14.81
CA MET A 95 0.63 4.44 15.53
C MET A 95 0.90 3.53 16.75
N GLY A 96 2.14 3.07 16.93
CA GLY A 96 2.55 2.20 18.03
C GLY A 96 2.56 0.71 17.69
N TYR A 97 2.59 0.35 16.41
CA TYR A 97 2.55 -1.04 15.94
C TYR A 97 3.75 -1.38 15.05
N ASP A 98 4.20 -2.62 15.12
CA ASP A 98 5.23 -3.13 14.21
C ASP A 98 4.69 -3.20 12.78
N ALA A 99 5.58 -2.95 11.81
CA ALA A 99 5.29 -3.04 10.38
C ALA A 99 6.45 -3.78 9.68
N ASP A 100 6.36 -5.08 9.58
CA ASP A 100 7.44 -6.00 9.15
C ASP A 100 8.71 -5.77 10.00
N GLU A 101 9.80 -5.31 9.38
CA GLU A 101 11.08 -5.00 10.04
C GLU A 101 11.08 -3.67 10.80
N VAL A 102 10.14 -2.78 10.52
CA VAL A 102 10.02 -1.48 11.19
C VAL A 102 9.31 -1.66 12.53
N LYS A 103 10.03 -1.43 13.62
CA LYS A 103 9.47 -1.55 14.96
C LYS A 103 8.55 -0.40 15.31
N ALA A 104 7.58 -0.67 16.18
CA ALA A 104 6.73 0.35 16.74
C ALA A 104 7.54 1.48 17.35
N ASP A 105 7.12 2.70 17.12
CA ASP A 105 7.67 3.87 17.80
C ASP A 105 7.45 3.72 19.31
N PRO A 106 8.49 3.79 20.14
CA PRO A 106 8.38 3.51 21.59
C PRO A 106 7.40 4.45 22.31
N GLU A 107 7.39 5.73 21.95
CA GLU A 107 6.52 6.71 22.58
C GLU A 107 5.05 6.46 22.17
N ALA A 108 4.82 6.17 20.90
CA ALA A 108 3.50 5.80 20.40
C ALA A 108 3.01 4.49 21.02
N TYR A 109 3.88 3.49 21.19
CA TYR A 109 3.56 2.24 21.87
C TYR A 109 3.14 2.47 23.34
N GLU A 110 3.89 3.28 24.08
CA GLU A 110 3.56 3.62 25.48
C GLU A 110 2.22 4.37 25.60
N SER A 111 1.82 5.10 24.58
CA SER A 111 0.53 5.80 24.55
C SER A 111 -0.67 4.91 24.21
N LEU A 112 -0.44 3.64 23.85
CA LEU A 112 -1.52 2.70 23.59
C LEU A 112 -2.26 2.34 24.88
N ASP A 113 -3.54 1.97 24.74
CA ASP A 113 -4.31 1.41 25.84
C ASP A 113 -3.66 0.13 26.39
N GLY A 114 -3.82 -0.13 27.69
CA GLY A 114 -3.17 -1.27 28.34
C GLY A 114 -3.52 -2.63 27.74
N CYS A 115 -4.72 -2.77 27.13
CA CYS A 115 -5.13 -3.99 26.43
C CYS A 115 -4.38 -4.21 25.10
N CYS A 116 -3.79 -3.15 24.53
CA CYS A 116 -3.03 -3.20 23.28
C CYS A 116 -1.53 -3.44 23.49
N LYS A 117 -1.07 -3.43 24.74
CA LYS A 117 0.35 -3.66 25.12
C LYS A 117 0.60 -5.11 25.50
N ALA A 118 1.87 -5.53 25.37
CA ALA A 118 2.33 -6.79 25.90
C ALA A 118 2.11 -6.84 27.43
N LYS A 119 1.68 -7.99 27.94
CA LYS A 119 1.56 -8.27 29.39
C LYS A 119 2.90 -8.68 29.95
#